data_1303e469fedd078003f34d5b52ebfa14
#
_entry.id   1303e469fedd078003f34d5b52ebfa14
#
_cell.length_a   1.000
_cell.length_b   1.000
_cell.length_c   1.000
_cell.angle_alpha   90.00
_cell.angle_beta   90.00
_cell.angle_gamma   90.00
#
_symmetry.space_group_name_H-M   'P 1'
#
loop_
_entity.id
_entity.type
_entity.pdbx_description
1 polymer ?
#
loop_
_entity_poly.entity_id
_entity_poly.type
_entity_poly.pdbx_seq_one_letter_code
_entity_poly.pdbx_strand_id
1 'polypeptide(L)'
;AASNELPAEDEGLEALWDRFLVRLVSNCISCEKTFYKMVRSKSIEEPTIAENYLVEDSLHLKWLAAIHEVEITDEICRIVTHIRKIMTEQQKKEEITTLDYYISDRRWKKIFHLMQTSAFLNGRNAINVTDSILLIHCLWNKVEAIPVVLEAVSSAITADLDGKITQNVKALDKLIDQLSANMRQGRVPIDSAKDDYVVM
;
A
#
# COMPACT_ATOMS: atom_id res chain seq x y z
N ALA A 1 -6.62 -14.23 -14.56
CA ALA A 1 -6.71 -15.70 -14.49
C ALA A 1 -7.41 -16.10 -13.19
N ALA A 2 -8.08 -17.23 -13.17
CA ALA A 2 -8.65 -17.85 -12.00
C ALA A 2 -8.20 -19.32 -11.97
N SER A 3 -7.89 -19.82 -10.78
CA SER A 3 -7.51 -21.24 -10.58
C SER A 3 -8.08 -21.71 -9.23
N ASN A 4 -8.43 -22.97 -9.15
CA ASN A 4 -8.86 -23.58 -7.88
C ASN A 4 -7.67 -24.05 -7.03
N GLU A 5 -6.48 -24.15 -7.63
CA GLU A 5 -5.28 -24.66 -7.01
C GLU A 5 -4.09 -23.74 -7.28
N LEU A 6 -3.17 -23.69 -6.32
CA LEU A 6 -1.86 -23.07 -6.52
C LEU A 6 -0.96 -24.03 -7.33
N PRO A 7 0.04 -23.51 -8.09
CA PRO A 7 1.00 -24.37 -8.76
C PRO A 7 1.72 -25.29 -7.75
N ALA A 8 1.85 -26.56 -8.09
CA ALA A 8 2.67 -27.49 -7.31
C ALA A 8 4.17 -27.14 -7.45
N GLU A 9 4.95 -27.43 -6.42
CA GLU A 9 6.37 -27.02 -6.35
C GLU A 9 7.24 -27.62 -7.48
N ASP A 10 6.85 -28.76 -8.04
CA ASP A 10 7.63 -29.47 -9.06
C ASP A 10 7.13 -29.28 -10.51
N GLU A 11 6.15 -28.40 -10.74
CA GLU A 11 5.57 -28.18 -12.06
C GLU A 11 6.32 -27.14 -12.91
N GLY A 12 7.35 -26.49 -12.36
CA GLY A 12 8.12 -25.45 -13.07
C GLY A 12 7.31 -24.19 -13.41
N LEU A 13 6.19 -23.98 -12.72
CA LEU A 13 5.28 -22.85 -12.91
C LEU A 13 5.57 -21.66 -11.99
N GLU A 14 6.59 -21.74 -11.13
CA GLU A 14 6.96 -20.70 -10.15
C GLU A 14 7.25 -19.37 -10.85
N ALA A 15 7.95 -19.41 -11.98
CA ALA A 15 8.26 -18.24 -12.79
C ALA A 15 7.01 -17.60 -13.42
N LEU A 16 5.98 -18.39 -13.72
CA LEU A 16 4.69 -17.91 -14.18
C LEU A 16 3.90 -17.32 -13.00
N TRP A 17 3.91 -18.00 -11.86
CA TRP A 17 3.25 -17.56 -10.64
C TRP A 17 3.79 -16.22 -10.14
N ASP A 18 5.11 -15.99 -10.20
CA ASP A 18 5.74 -14.71 -9.86
C ASP A 18 5.30 -13.54 -10.79
N ARG A 19 4.73 -13.84 -11.95
CA ARG A 19 4.20 -12.82 -12.87
C ARG A 19 2.81 -12.31 -12.49
N PHE A 20 2.04 -13.07 -11.71
CA PHE A 20 0.75 -12.63 -11.18
C PHE A 20 1.00 -11.72 -9.96
N LEU A 21 0.90 -10.41 -10.19
CA LEU A 21 1.25 -9.41 -9.19
C LEU A 21 0.25 -9.36 -8.05
N VAL A 22 -1.03 -9.21 -8.38
CA VAL A 22 -2.13 -9.14 -7.42
C VAL A 22 -2.78 -10.51 -7.31
N ARG A 23 -2.89 -11.00 -6.09
CA ARG A 23 -3.44 -12.32 -5.78
C ARG A 23 -4.57 -12.18 -4.79
N LEU A 24 -5.69 -12.81 -5.11
CA LEU A 24 -6.91 -12.75 -4.31
C LEU A 24 -7.42 -14.17 -4.05
N VAL A 25 -7.84 -14.43 -2.83
CA VAL A 25 -8.54 -15.67 -2.47
C VAL A 25 -10.03 -15.39 -2.52
N SER A 26 -10.76 -16.18 -3.32
CA SER A 26 -12.21 -16.13 -3.38
C SER A 26 -12.78 -17.35 -2.65
N ASN A 27 -13.44 -17.11 -1.54
CA ASN A 27 -14.10 -18.17 -0.77
C ASN A 27 -15.53 -18.39 -1.25
N CYS A 28 -16.12 -19.52 -0.83
CA CYS A 28 -17.53 -19.80 -1.05
C CYS A 28 -18.42 -18.72 -0.43
N ILE A 29 -19.59 -18.50 -1.02
CA ILE A 29 -20.57 -17.54 -0.51
C ILE A 29 -21.07 -18.01 0.85
N SER A 30 -20.73 -17.28 1.91
CA SER A 30 -21.17 -17.57 3.29
C SER A 30 -22.51 -16.92 3.65
N CYS A 31 -22.87 -15.83 2.97
CA CYS A 31 -24.12 -15.12 3.22
C CYS A 31 -25.29 -15.78 2.47
N GLU A 32 -26.27 -16.28 3.19
CA GLU A 32 -27.46 -16.97 2.65
C GLU A 32 -28.21 -16.10 1.62
N LYS A 33 -28.43 -14.83 1.92
CA LYS A 33 -29.09 -13.90 1.00
C LYS A 33 -28.34 -13.78 -0.34
N THR A 34 -27.01 -13.70 -0.30
CA THR A 34 -26.16 -13.62 -1.48
C THR A 34 -26.15 -14.93 -2.25
N PHE A 35 -26.14 -16.07 -1.55
CA PHE A 35 -26.25 -17.40 -2.14
C PHE A 35 -27.56 -17.55 -2.93
N TYR A 36 -28.71 -17.23 -2.34
CA TYR A 36 -30.00 -17.30 -3.05
C TYR A 36 -30.10 -16.28 -4.19
N LYS A 37 -29.47 -15.11 -4.08
CA LYS A 37 -29.38 -14.16 -5.19
C LYS A 37 -28.61 -14.77 -6.36
N MET A 38 -27.50 -15.43 -6.11
CA MET A 38 -26.71 -16.12 -7.14
C MET A 38 -27.51 -17.25 -7.79
N VAL A 39 -28.17 -18.13 -6.99
CA VAL A 39 -28.95 -19.26 -7.51
C VAL A 39 -30.14 -18.80 -8.37
N ARG A 40 -30.75 -17.67 -8.03
CA ARG A 40 -31.88 -17.11 -8.77
C ARG A 40 -31.44 -16.23 -9.96
N SER A 41 -30.16 -15.88 -10.06
CA SER A 41 -29.66 -15.12 -11.22
C SER A 41 -29.74 -15.98 -12.47
N LYS A 42 -30.21 -15.38 -13.56
CA LYS A 42 -30.11 -16.01 -14.89
C LYS A 42 -28.65 -16.03 -15.32
N SER A 43 -28.31 -16.92 -16.27
CA SER A 43 -26.96 -16.98 -16.84
C SER A 43 -26.45 -15.60 -17.23
N ILE A 44 -25.18 -15.35 -16.92
CA ILE A 44 -24.51 -14.08 -17.19
C ILE A 44 -24.43 -13.91 -18.70
N GLU A 45 -25.15 -12.91 -19.23
CA GLU A 45 -24.84 -12.36 -20.54
C GLU A 45 -23.51 -11.62 -20.41
N GLU A 46 -22.65 -11.69 -21.43
CA GLU A 46 -21.40 -10.91 -21.41
C GLU A 46 -21.72 -9.44 -21.19
N PRO A 47 -21.06 -8.79 -20.22
CA PRO A 47 -21.35 -7.39 -19.92
C PRO A 47 -21.02 -6.52 -21.13
N THR A 48 -22.01 -5.79 -21.63
CA THR A 48 -21.81 -4.81 -22.69
C THR A 48 -21.27 -3.53 -22.07
N ILE A 49 -20.04 -3.17 -22.40
CA ILE A 49 -19.44 -1.91 -21.97
C ILE A 49 -19.84 -0.81 -22.94
N ALA A 50 -20.49 0.24 -22.47
CA ALA A 50 -20.84 1.37 -23.31
C ALA A 50 -19.58 2.12 -23.81
N GLU A 51 -19.59 2.59 -25.06
CA GLU A 51 -18.41 3.20 -25.70
C GLU A 51 -17.83 4.40 -24.93
N ASN A 52 -18.63 5.14 -24.21
CA ASN A 52 -18.19 6.27 -23.39
C ASN A 52 -17.32 5.89 -22.18
N TYR A 53 -17.26 4.60 -21.84
CA TYR A 53 -16.34 4.07 -20.80
C TYR A 53 -15.06 3.45 -21.39
N LEU A 54 -14.93 3.43 -22.73
CA LEU A 54 -13.71 2.95 -23.37
C LEU A 54 -12.65 4.06 -23.34
N VAL A 55 -11.45 3.69 -22.99
CA VAL A 55 -10.30 4.60 -22.97
C VAL A 55 -9.60 4.50 -24.32
N GLU A 56 -9.43 5.64 -24.99
CA GLU A 56 -8.68 5.71 -26.24
C GLU A 56 -7.20 5.38 -26.01
N ASP A 57 -6.57 4.70 -26.96
CA ASP A 57 -5.15 4.30 -26.89
C ASP A 57 -4.23 5.51 -26.67
N SER A 58 -4.53 6.64 -27.30
CA SER A 58 -3.78 7.89 -27.15
C SER A 58 -3.82 8.42 -25.71
N LEU A 59 -4.97 8.31 -25.04
CA LEU A 59 -5.17 8.71 -23.66
C LEU A 59 -4.48 7.71 -22.72
N HIS A 60 -4.60 6.42 -23.01
CA HIS A 60 -3.92 5.38 -22.24
C HIS A 60 -2.38 5.57 -22.22
N LEU A 61 -1.78 5.88 -23.37
CA LEU A 61 -0.34 6.17 -23.46
C LEU A 61 0.07 7.39 -22.62
N LYS A 62 -0.76 8.44 -22.62
CA LYS A 62 -0.53 9.62 -21.76
C LYS A 62 -0.62 9.27 -20.28
N TRP A 63 -1.56 8.41 -19.88
CA TRP A 63 -1.68 7.93 -18.51
C TRP A 63 -0.46 7.12 -18.09
N LEU A 64 0.03 6.22 -18.96
CA LEU A 64 1.25 5.44 -18.67
C LEU A 64 2.46 6.37 -18.41
N ALA A 65 2.63 7.40 -19.22
CA ALA A 65 3.68 8.39 -18.99
C ALA A 65 3.49 9.14 -17.67
N ALA A 66 2.27 9.62 -17.39
CA ALA A 66 1.96 10.34 -16.15
C ALA A 66 2.12 9.48 -14.89
N ILE A 67 1.81 8.18 -14.96
CA ILE A 67 2.00 7.25 -13.85
C ILE A 67 3.49 7.14 -13.49
N HIS A 68 4.40 7.16 -14.46
CA HIS A 68 5.84 7.10 -14.20
C HIS A 68 6.39 8.36 -13.50
N GLU A 69 5.71 9.49 -13.64
CA GLU A 69 6.07 10.75 -12.97
C GLU A 69 5.54 10.84 -11.52
N VAL A 70 4.72 9.88 -11.09
CA VAL A 70 4.24 9.85 -9.69
C VAL A 70 5.41 9.59 -8.75
N GLU A 71 5.60 10.48 -7.79
CA GLU A 71 6.71 10.46 -6.85
C GLU A 71 6.63 9.24 -5.90
N ILE A 72 7.77 8.58 -5.71
CA ILE A 72 7.96 7.54 -4.69
C ILE A 72 8.53 8.24 -3.45
N THR A 73 7.68 8.43 -2.45
CA THR A 73 8.04 9.19 -1.25
C THR A 73 8.98 8.41 -0.32
N ASP A 74 9.81 9.13 0.46
CA ASP A 74 10.66 8.53 1.50
C ASP A 74 9.84 7.77 2.55
N GLU A 75 8.62 8.21 2.82
CA GLU A 75 7.67 7.53 3.70
C GLU A 75 7.41 6.10 3.24
N ILE A 76 7.07 5.92 1.97
CA ILE A 76 6.82 4.60 1.38
C ILE A 76 8.09 3.76 1.36
N CYS A 77 9.23 4.37 1.09
CA CYS A 77 10.52 3.67 1.15
C CYS A 77 10.81 3.12 2.55
N ARG A 78 10.49 3.87 3.62
CA ARG A 78 10.63 3.40 5.02
C ARG A 78 9.67 2.26 5.32
N ILE A 79 8.40 2.38 4.95
CA ILE A 79 7.38 1.35 5.16
C ILE A 79 7.80 0.05 4.45
N VAL A 80 8.17 0.12 3.18
CA VAL A 80 8.61 -1.05 2.40
C VAL A 80 9.88 -1.67 2.99
N THR A 81 10.84 -0.87 3.45
CA THR A 81 12.05 -1.35 4.11
C THR A 81 11.70 -2.12 5.39
N HIS A 82 10.76 -1.62 6.19
CA HIS A 82 10.30 -2.30 7.40
C HIS A 82 9.62 -3.63 7.06
N ILE A 83 8.71 -3.64 6.08
CA ILE A 83 8.06 -4.88 5.62
C ILE A 83 9.09 -5.91 5.17
N ARG A 84 10.05 -5.52 4.32
CA ARG A 84 11.12 -6.40 3.84
C ARG A 84 11.94 -6.99 5.00
N LYS A 85 12.22 -6.20 6.03
CA LYS A 85 12.92 -6.66 7.22
C LYS A 85 12.11 -7.73 7.96
N ILE A 86 10.83 -7.47 8.25
CA ILE A 86 9.95 -8.43 8.92
C ILE A 86 9.87 -9.73 8.13
N MET A 87 9.63 -9.67 6.83
CA MET A 87 9.52 -10.86 5.98
C MET A 87 10.84 -11.66 5.93
N THR A 88 11.99 -10.97 5.88
CA THR A 88 13.30 -11.64 5.93
C THR A 88 13.54 -12.32 7.28
N GLU A 89 13.11 -11.70 8.37
CA GLU A 89 13.20 -12.29 9.71
C GLU A 89 12.30 -13.51 9.86
N GLN A 90 11.10 -13.49 9.29
CA GLN A 90 10.21 -14.64 9.26
C GLN A 90 10.81 -15.80 8.45
N GLN A 91 11.36 -15.52 7.28
CA GLN A 91 12.03 -16.53 6.45
C GLN A 91 13.18 -17.24 7.21
N LYS A 92 13.92 -16.50 8.06
CA LYS A 92 15.01 -17.07 8.86
C LYS A 92 14.53 -17.92 10.05
N LYS A 93 13.39 -17.56 10.66
CA LYS A 93 12.82 -18.30 11.79
C LYS A 93 12.28 -19.66 11.39
N GLU A 94 11.86 -19.77 10.15
CA GLU A 94 11.21 -20.93 9.59
C GLU A 94 12.23 -21.80 8.84
N GLU A 95 13.25 -22.33 9.52
CA GLU A 95 14.28 -23.20 8.93
C GLU A 95 13.72 -24.47 8.26
N ILE A 96 12.43 -24.79 8.41
CA ILE A 96 11.81 -26.06 8.01
C ILE A 96 10.54 -25.82 7.16
N THR A 97 10.15 -24.60 6.85
CA THR A 97 8.83 -24.40 6.24
C THR A 97 8.84 -24.26 4.74
N THR A 98 7.83 -24.88 4.17
CA THR A 98 7.37 -24.75 2.81
C THR A 98 6.83 -23.35 2.45
N LEU A 99 6.89 -22.37 3.37
CA LEU A 99 6.44 -21.01 3.14
C LEU A 99 7.59 -20.16 2.61
N ASP A 100 7.44 -19.72 1.37
CA ASP A 100 8.40 -18.84 0.72
C ASP A 100 7.93 -17.38 0.83
N TYR A 101 8.70 -16.58 1.58
CA TYR A 101 8.50 -15.13 1.73
C TYR A 101 9.38 -14.33 0.79
N TYR A 102 10.10 -14.97 -0.12
CA TYR A 102 10.95 -14.30 -1.07
C TYR A 102 10.13 -13.55 -2.12
N ILE A 103 10.45 -12.29 -2.29
CA ILE A 103 9.87 -11.43 -3.32
C ILE A 103 11.00 -10.95 -4.21
N SER A 104 10.93 -11.27 -5.50
CA SER A 104 11.94 -10.89 -6.47
C SER A 104 11.99 -9.35 -6.67
N ASP A 105 13.16 -8.80 -6.99
CA ASP A 105 13.32 -7.37 -7.30
C ASP A 105 12.44 -6.94 -8.48
N ARG A 106 12.24 -7.83 -9.44
CA ARG A 106 11.31 -7.62 -10.55
C ARG A 106 9.88 -7.42 -10.05
N ARG A 107 9.45 -8.22 -9.08
CA ARG A 107 8.12 -8.13 -8.47
C ARG A 107 7.99 -6.85 -7.66
N TRP A 108 9.01 -6.47 -6.87
CA TRP A 108 9.06 -5.19 -6.17
C TRP A 108 8.89 -4.00 -7.13
N LYS A 109 9.60 -4.00 -8.26
CA LYS A 109 9.46 -2.94 -9.28
C LYS A 109 8.02 -2.81 -9.78
N LYS A 110 7.33 -3.93 -10.02
CA LYS A 110 5.93 -3.94 -10.45
C LYS A 110 4.98 -3.48 -9.33
N ILE A 111 5.28 -3.82 -8.07
CA ILE A 111 4.51 -3.37 -6.91
C ILE A 111 4.57 -1.85 -6.78
N PHE A 112 5.75 -1.25 -6.90
CA PHE A 112 5.87 0.21 -6.89
C PHE A 112 5.09 0.86 -8.04
N HIS A 113 5.15 0.28 -9.23
CA HIS A 113 4.35 0.78 -10.35
C HIS A 113 2.83 0.64 -10.11
N LEU A 114 2.38 -0.42 -9.43
CA LEU A 114 0.99 -0.57 -9.00
C LEU A 114 0.58 0.52 -8.01
N MET A 115 1.43 0.85 -7.03
CA MET A 115 1.17 1.93 -6.08
C MET A 115 1.16 3.30 -6.77
N GLN A 116 2.06 3.56 -7.73
CA GLN A 116 2.03 4.77 -8.57
C GLN A 116 0.73 4.87 -9.36
N THR A 117 0.28 3.75 -9.95
CA THR A 117 -1.00 3.69 -10.67
C THR A 117 -2.17 3.99 -9.75
N SER A 118 -2.17 3.44 -8.54
CA SER A 118 -3.20 3.74 -7.53
C SER A 118 -3.23 5.23 -7.17
N ALA A 119 -2.07 5.82 -6.91
CA ALA A 119 -1.96 7.25 -6.61
C ALA A 119 -2.48 8.10 -7.77
N PHE A 120 -2.06 7.81 -9.00
CA PHE A 120 -2.50 8.50 -10.20
C PHE A 120 -4.02 8.43 -10.40
N LEU A 121 -4.62 7.24 -10.30
CA LEU A 121 -6.06 7.04 -10.46
C LEU A 121 -6.88 7.74 -9.36
N ASN A 122 -6.27 7.99 -8.20
CA ASN A 122 -6.83 8.78 -7.12
C ASN A 122 -6.47 10.29 -7.20
N GLY A 123 -5.98 10.77 -8.34
CA GLY A 123 -5.67 12.17 -8.59
C GLY A 123 -4.48 12.71 -7.80
N ARG A 124 -3.55 11.83 -7.37
CA ARG A 124 -2.36 12.20 -6.59
C ARG A 124 -1.11 12.11 -7.47
N ASN A 125 -0.16 12.99 -7.22
CA ASN A 125 1.15 13.00 -7.86
C ASN A 125 2.26 12.34 -7.02
N ALA A 126 1.90 11.78 -5.87
CA ALA A 126 2.82 11.05 -5.01
C ALA A 126 2.12 9.84 -4.36
N ILE A 127 2.87 8.76 -4.16
CA ILE A 127 2.39 7.59 -3.41
C ILE A 127 2.27 7.98 -1.94
N ASN A 128 1.22 7.53 -1.27
CA ASN A 128 1.04 7.72 0.17
C ASN A 128 0.80 6.39 0.90
N VAL A 129 0.66 6.47 2.23
CA VAL A 129 0.50 5.29 3.09
C VAL A 129 -0.71 4.41 2.72
N THR A 130 -1.78 4.98 2.15
CA THR A 130 -2.96 4.21 1.78
C THR A 130 -2.69 3.24 0.62
N ASP A 131 -1.74 3.56 -0.26
CA ASP A 131 -1.35 2.68 -1.37
C ASP A 131 -0.59 1.45 -0.88
N SER A 132 0.04 1.51 0.31
CA SER A 132 0.74 0.37 0.91
C SER A 132 -0.22 -0.78 1.27
N ILE A 133 -1.52 -0.52 1.42
CA ILE A 133 -2.53 -1.56 1.68
C ILE A 133 -2.56 -2.59 0.53
N LEU A 134 -2.27 -2.17 -0.70
CA LEU A 134 -2.20 -3.07 -1.86
C LEU A 134 -1.14 -4.16 -1.69
N LEU A 135 -0.10 -3.92 -0.88
CA LEU A 135 0.96 -4.88 -0.60
C LEU A 135 0.44 -6.18 0.00
N ILE A 136 -0.66 -6.14 0.75
CA ILE A 136 -1.32 -7.33 1.33
C ILE A 136 -1.63 -8.36 0.24
N HIS A 137 -2.01 -7.91 -0.95
CA HIS A 137 -2.37 -8.77 -2.08
C HIS A 137 -1.19 -9.11 -2.99
N CYS A 138 -0.02 -8.53 -2.73
CA CYS A 138 1.15 -8.66 -3.60
C CYS A 138 2.31 -9.45 -3.00
N LEU A 139 2.34 -9.66 -1.69
CA LEU A 139 3.53 -10.16 -0.99
C LEU A 139 3.47 -11.61 -0.53
N TRP A 140 2.42 -12.34 -0.82
CA TRP A 140 2.32 -13.75 -0.46
C TRP A 140 2.49 -14.67 -1.67
N ASN A 141 3.07 -15.84 -1.43
CA ASN A 141 3.21 -16.91 -2.43
C ASN A 141 2.27 -18.06 -2.15
N LYS A 142 2.02 -18.38 -0.87
CA LYS A 142 1.06 -19.38 -0.39
C LYS A 142 -0.01 -18.73 0.48
N VAL A 143 -1.21 -19.28 0.50
CA VAL A 143 -2.36 -18.73 1.23
C VAL A 143 -2.08 -18.63 2.73
N GLU A 144 -1.33 -19.59 3.27
CA GLU A 144 -0.93 -19.67 4.67
C GLU A 144 -0.04 -18.49 5.11
N ALA A 145 0.64 -17.84 4.15
CA ALA A 145 1.48 -16.67 4.41
C ALA A 145 0.67 -15.36 4.56
N ILE A 146 -0.62 -15.36 4.17
CA ILE A 146 -1.46 -14.12 4.20
C ILE A 146 -1.50 -13.48 5.60
N PRO A 147 -1.72 -14.20 6.70
CA PRO A 147 -1.73 -13.58 8.03
C PRO A 147 -0.41 -12.88 8.38
N VAL A 148 0.72 -13.47 8.03
CA VAL A 148 2.05 -12.90 8.28
C VAL A 148 2.27 -11.64 7.44
N VAL A 149 1.86 -11.65 6.18
CA VAL A 149 1.93 -10.48 5.30
C VAL A 149 1.06 -9.35 5.82
N LEU A 150 -0.17 -9.67 6.25
CA LEU A 150 -1.09 -8.69 6.84
C LEU A 150 -0.48 -8.04 8.09
N GLU A 151 0.10 -8.84 8.98
CA GLU A 151 0.77 -8.35 10.18
C GLU A 151 1.98 -7.46 9.82
N ALA A 152 2.81 -7.90 8.87
CA ALA A 152 3.98 -7.14 8.42
C ALA A 152 3.61 -5.77 7.85
N VAL A 153 2.59 -5.71 6.99
CA VAL A 153 2.11 -4.46 6.39
C VAL A 153 1.49 -3.56 7.45
N SER A 154 0.61 -4.09 8.30
CA SER A 154 -0.06 -3.33 9.37
C SER A 154 0.95 -2.76 10.37
N SER A 155 1.91 -3.58 10.82
CA SER A 155 2.97 -3.18 11.75
C SER A 155 3.86 -2.08 11.16
N ALA A 156 4.24 -2.19 9.89
CA ALA A 156 5.07 -1.19 9.23
C ALA A 156 4.36 0.17 9.08
N ILE A 157 3.07 0.16 8.73
CA ILE A 157 2.25 1.37 8.65
C ILE A 157 2.11 2.02 10.03
N THR A 158 1.80 1.23 11.07
CA THR A 158 1.64 1.72 12.44
C THR A 158 2.94 2.33 12.95
N ALA A 159 4.08 1.67 12.74
CA ALA A 159 5.38 2.16 13.18
C ALA A 159 5.77 3.51 12.51
N ASP A 160 5.44 3.71 11.24
CA ASP A 160 5.68 5.01 10.56
C ASP A 160 4.75 6.09 11.10
N LEU A 161 3.48 5.78 11.36
CA LEU A 161 2.52 6.71 11.96
C LEU A 161 2.91 7.13 13.38
N ASP A 162 3.31 6.18 14.22
CA ASP A 162 3.77 6.45 15.59
C ASP A 162 5.04 7.32 15.57
N GLY A 163 5.95 7.08 14.64
CA GLY A 163 7.12 7.91 14.43
C GLY A 163 6.76 9.36 14.09
N LYS A 164 5.79 9.59 13.22
CA LYS A 164 5.28 10.92 12.86
C LYS A 164 4.60 11.62 14.02
N ILE A 165 3.74 10.92 14.76
CA ILE A 165 3.08 11.46 15.95
C ILE A 165 4.14 11.93 16.96
N THR A 166 5.13 11.09 17.23
CA THR A 166 6.22 11.42 18.16
C THR A 166 7.02 12.65 17.70
N GLN A 167 7.31 12.77 16.39
CA GLN A 167 7.99 13.96 15.85
C GLN A 167 7.15 15.21 16.00
N ASN A 168 5.85 15.14 15.69
CA ASN A 168 4.94 16.27 15.80
C ASN A 168 4.76 16.72 17.26
N VAL A 169 4.67 15.80 18.21
CA VAL A 169 4.61 16.12 19.64
C VAL A 169 5.88 16.87 20.07
N LYS A 170 7.06 16.36 19.72
CA LYS A 170 8.32 17.06 20.04
C LYS A 170 8.44 18.45 19.40
N ALA A 171 7.91 18.62 18.18
CA ALA A 171 7.89 19.92 17.52
C ALA A 171 6.93 20.90 18.27
N LEU A 172 5.76 20.42 18.69
CA LEU A 172 4.82 21.19 19.51
C LEU A 172 5.42 21.58 20.84
N ASP A 173 6.05 20.68 21.57
CA ASP A 173 6.72 20.97 22.85
C ASP A 173 7.76 22.07 22.67
N LYS A 174 8.57 22.00 21.61
CA LYS A 174 9.56 23.05 21.30
C LYS A 174 8.92 24.41 21.03
N LEU A 175 7.79 24.42 20.30
CA LEU A 175 7.04 25.66 20.05
C LEU A 175 6.45 26.25 21.35
N ILE A 176 5.92 25.41 22.23
CA ILE A 176 5.40 25.82 23.55
C ILE A 176 6.53 26.43 24.39
N ASP A 177 7.71 25.81 24.40
CA ASP A 177 8.87 26.35 25.14
C ASP A 177 9.31 27.69 24.57
N GLN A 178 9.35 27.87 23.26
CA GLN A 178 9.67 29.13 22.60
C GLN A 178 8.63 30.23 22.94
N LEU A 179 7.34 29.91 22.86
CA LEU A 179 6.26 30.84 23.23
C LEU A 179 6.37 31.26 24.69
N SER A 180 6.59 30.29 25.59
CA SER A 180 6.76 30.54 27.01
C SER A 180 7.96 31.45 27.31
N ALA A 181 9.08 31.25 26.60
CA ALA A 181 10.26 32.10 26.72
C ALA A 181 9.99 33.51 26.17
N ASN A 182 9.28 33.66 25.07
CA ASN A 182 8.91 34.95 24.49
C ASN A 182 7.92 35.74 25.41
N MET A 183 6.96 35.04 25.98
CA MET A 183 6.04 35.65 26.96
C MET A 183 6.78 36.16 28.18
N ARG A 184 7.76 35.42 28.72
CA ARG A 184 8.60 35.88 29.85
C ARG A 184 9.44 37.12 29.50
N GLN A 185 9.79 37.26 28.20
CA GLN A 185 10.54 38.42 27.69
C GLN A 185 9.63 39.59 27.26
N GLY A 186 8.30 39.50 27.46
CA GLY A 186 7.32 40.48 27.01
C GLY A 186 7.15 40.53 25.48
N ARG A 187 7.53 39.48 24.77
CA ARG A 187 7.35 39.37 23.32
C ARG A 187 6.13 38.49 23.04
N VAL A 188 5.17 39.01 22.28
CA VAL A 188 3.99 38.26 21.84
C VAL A 188 4.04 38.17 20.31
N PRO A 189 3.84 36.98 19.70
CA PRO A 189 3.78 36.87 18.24
C PRO A 189 2.56 37.62 17.70
N ILE A 190 2.76 38.46 16.71
CA ILE A 190 1.69 39.21 16.02
C ILE A 190 1.01 38.34 14.98
N ASP A 191 1.82 37.54 14.29
CA ASP A 191 1.36 36.66 13.23
C ASP A 191 2.27 35.40 13.18
N SER A 192 1.67 34.25 13.37
CA SER A 192 2.39 32.97 13.38
C SER A 192 3.04 32.63 12.04
N ALA A 193 2.61 33.28 10.95
CA ALA A 193 3.17 33.04 9.61
C ALA A 193 4.42 33.88 9.32
N LYS A 194 4.73 34.91 10.15
CA LYS A 194 5.81 35.86 9.87
C LYS A 194 6.92 35.91 10.92
N ASP A 195 6.84 35.11 11.98
CA ASP A 195 7.77 35.16 13.11
C ASP A 195 8.02 36.58 13.70
N ASP A 196 7.09 37.50 13.44
CA ASP A 196 7.16 38.87 13.95
C ASP A 196 6.61 38.93 15.38
N TYR A 197 7.32 39.65 16.26
CA TYR A 197 6.95 39.80 17.66
C TYR A 197 6.76 41.30 17.99
N VAL A 198 5.74 41.59 18.77
CA VAL A 198 5.61 42.90 19.41
C VAL A 198 6.23 42.84 20.82
N VAL A 199 7.10 43.77 21.12
CA VAL A 199 7.61 43.96 22.47
C VAL A 199 6.57 44.78 23.24
N MET A 200 6.04 44.23 24.32
CA MET A 200 5.13 44.95 25.24
C MET A 200 5.89 45.83 26.19
#